data_c7e47f9aa0562b61d1e3cc16021d2998
#
_entry.id   c7e47f9aa0562b61d1e3cc16021d2998
#
_cell.length_a   1.000
_cell.length_b   1.000
_cell.length_c   1.000
_cell.angle_alpha   90.00
_cell.angle_beta   90.00
_cell.angle_gamma   90.00
#
_symmetry.space_group_name_H-M   'P 1'
#
loop_
_entity.id
_entity.type
_entity.pdbx_description
1 polymer ?
#
loop_
_entity_poly.entity_id
_entity_poly.type
_entity_poly.pdbx_seq_one_letter_code
_entity_poly.pdbx_strand_id
1 'polypeptide(L)'
;VTLKTSKMTMRINLKNGRISYADAAGKALLAEQREGTQFTPVSYGGTNSYEVRQAFKLDRDECIYGLGQHQQGRMNQRNQHLILRQNNTEIAIPYLQSVKGYGLLWDNTSPTTFTDNPVEMAFTSQMASGADYYFLCGNTADEVQRLLRDLTGQVQMNALWTYGFFQSKERYQSQEELLGVVKKYRELRVPLDGIVQDWQYWGTDNNKWNAVKFDN
;
A
#
# COMPACT_ATOMS: atom_id res chain seq x y z
N VAL A 1 -21.71 10.66 19.85
CA VAL A 1 -22.31 9.35 19.50
C VAL A 1 -21.33 8.24 19.86
N THR A 2 -21.87 7.11 20.31
CA THR A 2 -21.07 5.91 20.59
C THR A 2 -21.68 4.74 19.85
N LEU A 3 -20.86 4.06 19.06
CA LEU A 3 -21.19 2.81 18.39
C LEU A 3 -20.38 1.68 19.03
N LYS A 4 -21.03 0.56 19.30
CA LYS A 4 -20.40 -0.61 19.94
C LYS A 4 -20.66 -1.86 19.13
N THR A 5 -19.64 -2.68 19.01
CA THR A 5 -19.70 -4.06 18.53
C THR A 5 -19.21 -5.00 19.65
N SER A 6 -19.20 -6.30 19.40
CA SER A 6 -18.59 -7.27 20.32
C SER A 6 -17.07 -7.12 20.45
N LYS A 7 -16.40 -6.45 19.52
CA LYS A 7 -14.94 -6.31 19.46
C LYS A 7 -14.43 -4.91 19.82
N MET A 8 -15.22 -3.86 19.57
CA MET A 8 -14.75 -2.49 19.74
C MET A 8 -15.86 -1.49 20.08
N THR A 9 -15.41 -0.34 20.57
CA THR A 9 -16.23 0.85 20.75
C THR A 9 -15.64 1.99 19.91
N MET A 10 -16.47 2.61 19.06
CA MET A 10 -16.16 3.85 18.35
C MET A 10 -16.91 5.01 18.99
N ARG A 11 -16.25 6.12 19.26
CA ARG A 11 -16.86 7.36 19.77
C ARG A 11 -16.65 8.50 18.79
N ILE A 12 -17.72 9.19 18.45
CA ILE A 12 -17.72 10.38 17.61
C ILE A 12 -18.06 11.59 18.47
N ASN A 13 -17.19 12.57 18.51
CA ASN A 13 -17.44 13.83 19.19
C ASN A 13 -18.24 14.76 18.26
N LEU A 14 -19.50 15.01 18.59
CA LEU A 14 -20.40 15.81 17.74
C LEU A 14 -20.02 17.29 17.63
N LYS A 15 -19.15 17.81 18.50
CA LYS A 15 -18.73 19.21 18.43
C LYS A 15 -17.65 19.46 17.36
N ASN A 16 -16.85 18.44 17.06
CA ASN A 16 -15.72 18.59 16.13
C ASN A 16 -15.50 17.41 15.17
N GLY A 17 -16.44 16.45 15.15
CA GLY A 17 -16.38 15.27 14.28
C GLY A 17 -15.33 14.21 14.66
N ARG A 18 -14.44 14.49 15.60
CA ARG A 18 -13.31 13.62 15.96
C ARG A 18 -13.76 12.22 16.38
N ILE A 19 -13.09 11.21 15.82
CA ILE A 19 -13.36 9.80 16.08
C ILE A 19 -12.26 9.21 16.98
N SER A 20 -12.65 8.31 17.87
CA SER A 20 -11.73 7.51 18.68
C SER A 20 -12.22 6.08 18.81
N TYR A 21 -11.28 5.15 18.87
CA TYR A 21 -11.50 3.72 18.90
C TYR A 21 -10.90 3.11 20.17
N ALA A 22 -11.64 2.19 20.77
CA ALA A 22 -11.21 1.38 21.90
C ALA A 22 -11.61 -0.08 21.66
N ASP A 23 -10.89 -1.03 22.26
CA ASP A 23 -11.27 -2.43 22.23
C ASP A 23 -12.52 -2.72 23.08
N ALA A 24 -12.96 -3.97 23.14
CA ALA A 24 -14.14 -4.38 23.93
C ALA A 24 -13.96 -4.16 25.44
N ALA A 25 -12.72 -4.17 25.93
CA ALA A 25 -12.38 -3.90 27.34
C ALA A 25 -12.29 -2.39 27.66
N GLY A 26 -12.39 -1.53 26.64
CA GLY A 26 -12.28 -0.09 26.79
C GLY A 26 -10.86 0.46 26.70
N LYS A 27 -9.87 -0.37 26.38
CA LYS A 27 -8.48 0.07 26.16
C LYS A 27 -8.41 0.88 24.84
N ALA A 28 -7.85 2.09 24.91
CA ALA A 28 -7.71 2.95 23.73
C ALA A 28 -6.81 2.30 22.67
N LEU A 29 -7.29 2.29 21.44
CA LEU A 29 -6.57 1.77 20.27
C LEU A 29 -6.00 2.92 19.42
N LEU A 30 -6.88 3.77 18.88
CA LEU A 30 -6.52 4.88 17.99
C LEU A 30 -7.45 6.06 18.24
N ALA A 31 -6.95 7.26 18.02
CA ALA A 31 -7.78 8.45 17.99
C ALA A 31 -7.31 9.41 16.90
N GLU A 32 -8.28 10.05 16.22
CA GLU A 32 -7.97 11.18 15.35
C GLU A 32 -7.36 12.32 16.16
N GLN A 33 -6.46 13.09 15.54
CA GLN A 33 -5.92 14.31 16.15
C GLN A 33 -7.01 15.39 16.22
N ARG A 34 -6.83 16.31 17.16
CA ARG A 34 -7.64 17.53 17.17
C ARG A 34 -7.32 18.32 15.89
N GLU A 35 -8.37 18.74 15.17
CA GLU A 35 -8.22 19.43 13.87
C GLU A 35 -7.39 18.62 12.85
N GLY A 36 -7.42 17.28 12.99
CA GLY A 36 -6.63 16.36 12.17
C GLY A 36 -7.13 16.22 10.75
N THR A 37 -8.42 16.47 10.51
CA THR A 37 -9.02 16.45 9.17
C THR A 37 -8.95 17.83 8.56
N GLN A 38 -8.28 17.96 7.41
CA GLN A 38 -8.10 19.25 6.71
C GLN A 38 -8.39 19.07 5.23
N PHE A 39 -9.00 20.10 4.63
CA PHE A 39 -9.34 20.18 3.22
C PHE A 39 -8.74 21.47 2.65
N THR A 40 -7.76 21.34 1.77
CA THR A 40 -7.15 22.46 1.06
C THR A 40 -7.62 22.44 -0.39
N PRO A 41 -8.31 23.46 -0.90
CA PRO A 41 -8.75 23.49 -2.29
C PRO A 41 -7.58 23.39 -3.26
N VAL A 42 -7.70 22.51 -4.26
CA VAL A 42 -6.72 22.32 -5.33
C VAL A 42 -7.43 22.19 -6.67
N SER A 43 -6.71 22.46 -7.76
CA SER A 43 -7.20 22.25 -9.13
C SER A 43 -6.12 21.62 -9.98
N TYR A 44 -6.46 20.49 -10.62
CA TYR A 44 -5.59 19.78 -11.54
C TYR A 44 -6.31 19.55 -12.87
N GLY A 45 -5.69 19.97 -13.97
CA GLY A 45 -6.26 19.78 -15.30
C GLY A 45 -7.68 20.37 -15.47
N GLY A 46 -7.99 21.47 -14.76
CA GLY A 46 -9.31 22.10 -14.77
C GLY A 46 -10.36 21.44 -13.86
N THR A 47 -9.99 20.36 -13.14
CA THR A 47 -10.86 19.72 -12.15
C THR A 47 -10.59 20.27 -10.76
N ASN A 48 -11.62 20.81 -10.12
CA ASN A 48 -11.54 21.28 -8.74
C ASN A 48 -11.72 20.11 -7.78
N SER A 49 -10.87 20.06 -6.75
CA SER A 49 -10.84 19.02 -5.74
C SER A 49 -10.25 19.56 -4.44
N TYR A 50 -9.90 18.69 -3.51
CA TYR A 50 -9.20 19.05 -2.29
C TYR A 50 -7.95 18.17 -2.12
N GLU A 51 -6.86 18.77 -1.65
CA GLU A 51 -5.87 18.01 -0.90
C GLU A 51 -6.50 17.70 0.45
N VAL A 52 -6.53 16.41 0.80
CA VAL A 52 -7.20 15.93 2.02
C VAL A 52 -6.17 15.32 2.95
N ARG A 53 -6.14 15.83 4.16
CA ARG A 53 -5.29 15.34 5.23
C ARG A 53 -6.13 14.80 6.37
N GLN A 54 -5.72 13.62 6.90
CA GLN A 54 -6.25 13.04 8.12
C GLN A 54 -5.10 12.66 9.05
N ALA A 55 -5.13 13.18 10.27
CA ALA A 55 -4.13 12.90 11.26
C ALA A 55 -4.67 12.11 12.46
N PHE A 56 -3.80 11.27 13.02
CA PHE A 56 -4.07 10.39 14.14
C PHE A 56 -2.99 10.56 15.22
N LYS A 57 -3.35 10.20 16.45
CA LYS A 57 -2.42 10.15 17.58
C LYS A 57 -2.08 8.70 17.88
N LEU A 58 -0.81 8.36 17.78
CA LEU A 58 -0.25 7.08 18.20
C LEU A 58 0.36 7.19 19.61
N ASP A 59 0.40 6.08 20.33
CA ASP A 59 1.16 6.00 21.57
C ASP A 59 2.67 6.01 21.25
N ARG A 60 3.47 6.50 22.20
CA ARG A 60 4.93 6.66 22.00
C ARG A 60 5.63 5.36 21.64
N ASP A 61 5.23 4.26 22.27
CA ASP A 61 5.88 2.95 22.13
C ASP A 61 5.14 2.04 21.12
N GLU A 62 4.17 2.58 20.41
CA GLU A 62 3.39 1.84 19.42
C GLU A 62 4.21 1.65 18.14
N CYS A 63 4.38 0.40 17.71
CA CYS A 63 4.96 0.07 16.41
C CYS A 63 3.86 -0.11 15.36
N ILE A 64 4.13 0.34 14.14
CA ILE A 64 3.26 0.18 12.98
C ILE A 64 4.04 -0.42 11.82
N TYR A 65 3.38 -1.30 11.07
CA TYR A 65 3.95 -2.04 9.94
C TYR A 65 3.05 -1.91 8.72
N GLY A 66 3.60 -2.05 7.51
CA GLY A 66 2.84 -2.01 6.26
C GLY A 66 3.30 -0.89 5.33
N LEU A 67 2.34 -0.19 4.70
CA LEU A 67 2.51 0.87 3.70
C LEU A 67 3.12 0.39 2.38
N GLY A 68 3.29 -0.92 2.19
CA GLY A 68 3.86 -1.51 1.00
C GLY A 68 5.34 -1.84 1.14
N GLN A 69 6.06 -1.80 0.02
CA GLN A 69 7.48 -2.13 -0.09
C GLN A 69 8.26 -0.88 -0.50
N HIS A 70 9.20 -0.46 0.34
CA HIS A 70 10.04 0.71 0.14
C HIS A 70 11.51 0.36 0.34
N GLN A 71 12.41 1.14 -0.25
CA GLN A 71 13.85 0.86 -0.23
C GLN A 71 14.58 1.25 1.07
N GLN A 72 13.88 1.86 2.04
CA GLN A 72 14.48 2.31 3.30
C GLN A 72 14.93 1.16 4.22
N GLY A 73 14.56 -0.10 3.91
CA GLY A 73 14.93 -1.28 4.70
C GLY A 73 14.37 -1.28 6.12
N ARG A 74 13.23 -0.64 6.35
CA ARG A 74 12.59 -0.54 7.66
C ARG A 74 11.27 -1.30 7.69
N MET A 75 11.10 -2.15 8.70
CA MET A 75 9.82 -2.80 8.97
C MET A 75 8.89 -1.89 9.78
N ASN A 76 9.39 -1.30 10.86
CA ASN A 76 8.63 -0.37 11.68
C ASN A 76 8.59 1.01 11.01
N GLN A 77 7.40 1.46 10.67
CA GLN A 77 7.17 2.70 9.92
C GLN A 77 7.03 3.95 10.82
N ARG A 78 7.42 3.85 12.09
CA ARG A 78 7.46 5.00 12.98
C ARG A 78 8.54 6.00 12.57
N ASN A 79 8.20 7.29 12.68
CA ASN A 79 9.08 8.41 12.31
C ASN A 79 9.52 8.37 10.84
N GLN A 80 8.61 7.93 9.94
CA GLN A 80 8.86 7.89 8.50
C GLN A 80 8.08 8.99 7.78
N HIS A 81 8.63 9.38 6.64
CA HIS A 81 7.98 10.20 5.64
C HIS A 81 8.05 9.45 4.31
N LEU A 82 6.89 8.99 3.81
CA LEU A 82 6.80 8.16 2.62
C LEU A 82 5.82 8.77 1.62
N ILE A 83 6.16 8.71 0.35
CA ILE A 83 5.24 9.03 -0.73
C ILE A 83 4.65 7.72 -1.23
N LEU A 84 3.38 7.47 -0.91
CA LEU A 84 2.65 6.29 -1.34
C LEU A 84 2.17 6.51 -2.78
N ARG A 85 3.01 6.11 -3.71
CA ARG A 85 2.79 6.14 -5.15
C ARG A 85 3.51 4.97 -5.76
N GLN A 86 2.87 4.27 -6.70
CA GLN A 86 3.54 3.22 -7.45
C GLN A 86 4.68 3.83 -8.27
N ASN A 87 5.86 3.28 -8.11
CA ASN A 87 7.06 3.75 -8.76
C ASN A 87 7.98 2.56 -9.05
N ASN A 88 9.03 2.77 -9.86
CA ASN A 88 10.05 1.75 -10.05
C ASN A 88 10.68 1.39 -8.69
N THR A 89 10.79 0.08 -8.42
CA THR A 89 11.33 -0.50 -7.17
C THR A 89 10.51 -0.28 -5.90
N GLU A 90 9.32 0.29 -5.99
CA GLU A 90 8.45 0.54 -4.84
C GLU A 90 7.02 0.03 -5.11
N ILE A 91 6.40 -0.49 -4.07
CA ILE A 91 4.98 -0.86 -4.06
C ILE A 91 4.31 -0.08 -2.94
N ALA A 92 3.38 0.81 -3.27
CA ALA A 92 2.61 1.56 -2.30
C ALA A 92 1.31 0.83 -1.97
N ILE A 93 1.07 0.56 -0.69
CA ILE A 93 -0.19 0.02 -0.18
C ILE A 93 -0.61 0.90 0.99
N PRO A 94 -1.71 1.67 0.89
CA PRO A 94 -2.10 2.64 1.91
C PRO A 94 -2.76 1.96 3.12
N TYR A 95 -2.13 0.91 3.61
CA TYR A 95 -2.55 0.10 4.75
C TYR A 95 -1.42 -0.06 5.74
N LEU A 96 -1.74 0.13 7.01
CA LEU A 96 -0.84 -0.16 8.12
C LEU A 96 -1.53 -1.03 9.18
N GLN A 97 -0.70 -1.74 9.94
CA GLN A 97 -1.12 -2.56 11.07
C GLN A 97 -0.32 -2.17 12.32
N SER A 98 -1.03 -1.99 13.43
CA SER A 98 -0.44 -1.66 14.73
C SER A 98 -0.27 -2.91 15.60
N VAL A 99 0.79 -2.91 16.42
CA VAL A 99 1.00 -3.90 17.50
C VAL A 99 -0.14 -3.93 18.53
N LYS A 100 -1.00 -2.91 18.55
CA LYS A 100 -2.19 -2.86 19.41
C LYS A 100 -3.36 -3.72 18.92
N GLY A 101 -3.20 -4.42 17.79
CA GLY A 101 -4.21 -5.32 17.24
C GLY A 101 -5.27 -4.62 16.40
N TYR A 102 -4.91 -3.54 15.72
CA TYR A 102 -5.77 -2.91 14.71
C TYR A 102 -5.03 -2.68 13.40
N GLY A 103 -5.79 -2.55 12.32
CA GLY A 103 -5.33 -2.08 11.01
C GLY A 103 -6.04 -0.81 10.60
N LEU A 104 -5.40 -0.03 9.75
CA LEU A 104 -5.93 1.18 9.14
C LEU A 104 -5.68 1.13 7.63
N LEU A 105 -6.73 1.09 6.83
CA LEU A 105 -6.66 1.22 5.38
C LEU A 105 -7.15 2.63 5.01
N TRP A 106 -6.28 3.40 4.39
CA TRP A 106 -6.61 4.71 3.82
C TRP A 106 -7.11 4.53 2.39
N ASP A 107 -8.39 4.81 2.16
CA ASP A 107 -9.06 4.55 0.87
C ASP A 107 -9.02 5.78 -0.02
N ASN A 108 -7.87 5.97 -0.68
CA ASN A 108 -7.68 7.02 -1.68
C ASN A 108 -6.71 6.57 -2.77
N THR A 109 -7.04 6.82 -4.02
CA THR A 109 -6.27 6.40 -5.20
C THR A 109 -5.28 7.44 -5.71
N SER A 110 -5.29 8.67 -5.19
CA SER A 110 -4.30 9.67 -5.56
C SER A 110 -2.98 9.49 -4.80
N PRO A 111 -1.87 10.02 -5.32
CA PRO A 111 -0.62 10.02 -4.57
C PRO A 111 -0.83 10.57 -3.16
N THR A 112 -0.39 9.81 -2.17
CA THR A 112 -0.62 10.10 -0.75
C THR A 112 0.70 10.18 -0.02
N THR A 113 0.91 11.24 0.74
CA THR A 113 2.04 11.34 1.66
C THR A 113 1.64 10.76 3.01
N PHE A 114 2.38 9.76 3.47
CA PHE A 114 2.36 9.29 4.84
C PHE A 114 3.45 10.00 5.65
N THR A 115 3.10 10.51 6.81
CA THR A 115 4.06 11.13 7.73
C THR A 115 3.78 10.63 9.14
N ASP A 116 4.81 10.15 9.84
CA ASP A 116 4.76 9.90 11.27
C ASP A 116 5.90 10.64 11.97
N ASN A 117 5.58 11.31 13.06
CA ASN A 117 6.51 12.06 13.91
C ASN A 117 6.03 11.98 15.37
N PRO A 118 6.78 12.53 16.36
CA PRO A 118 6.39 12.47 17.77
C PRO A 118 5.04 13.09 18.12
N VAL A 119 4.50 13.94 17.26
CA VAL A 119 3.24 14.68 17.51
C VAL A 119 2.05 13.93 16.92
N GLU A 120 2.21 13.39 15.71
CA GLU A 120 1.10 12.80 14.95
C GLU A 120 1.57 11.86 13.85
N MET A 121 0.66 10.99 13.43
CA MET A 121 0.72 10.22 12.19
C MET A 121 -0.36 10.75 11.25
N ALA A 122 -0.03 10.98 9.98
CA ALA A 122 -0.98 11.54 9.02
C ALA A 122 -0.87 10.92 7.62
N PHE A 123 -2.02 10.84 6.95
CA PHE A 123 -2.12 10.64 5.50
C PHE A 123 -2.56 11.96 4.86
N THR A 124 -1.88 12.36 3.78
CA THR A 124 -2.22 13.54 3.00
C THR A 124 -2.31 13.16 1.53
N SER A 125 -3.51 13.12 0.98
CA SER A 125 -3.78 12.78 -0.42
C SER A 125 -3.89 14.02 -1.27
N GLN A 126 -3.26 14.01 -2.45
CA GLN A 126 -3.22 15.17 -3.35
C GLN A 126 -4.59 15.56 -3.89
N MET A 127 -5.47 14.57 -4.10
CA MET A 127 -6.83 14.81 -4.59
C MET A 127 -7.81 13.86 -3.92
N ALA A 128 -8.87 14.41 -3.33
CA ALA A 128 -9.98 13.65 -2.78
C ALA A 128 -11.23 14.52 -2.64
N SER A 129 -12.40 13.89 -2.55
CA SER A 129 -13.66 14.53 -2.18
C SER A 129 -13.94 14.46 -0.68
N GLY A 130 -13.21 13.62 0.06
CA GLY A 130 -13.35 13.39 1.48
C GLY A 130 -12.20 12.58 2.07
N ALA A 131 -12.13 12.53 3.39
CA ALA A 131 -11.27 11.59 4.11
C ALA A 131 -12.02 10.28 4.27
N ASP A 132 -11.52 9.21 3.66
CA ASP A 132 -12.10 7.88 3.74
C ASP A 132 -11.06 6.88 4.24
N TYR A 133 -11.42 6.11 5.28
CA TYR A 133 -10.55 5.07 5.80
C TYR A 133 -11.35 3.98 6.53
N TYR A 134 -10.80 2.77 6.54
CA TYR A 134 -11.34 1.63 7.27
C TYR A 134 -10.48 1.34 8.49
N PHE A 135 -11.14 1.26 9.65
CA PHE A 135 -10.51 0.84 10.90
C PHE A 135 -10.86 -0.62 11.17
N LEU A 136 -9.86 -1.49 11.20
CA LEU A 136 -9.98 -2.93 11.37
C LEU A 136 -9.58 -3.31 12.79
N CYS A 137 -10.51 -3.78 13.62
CA CYS A 137 -10.25 -4.16 15.00
C CYS A 137 -10.15 -5.67 15.16
N GLY A 138 -8.93 -6.19 15.30
CA GLY A 138 -8.63 -7.56 15.72
C GLY A 138 -7.95 -7.56 17.08
N ASN A 139 -7.70 -8.74 17.66
CA ASN A 139 -6.88 -8.85 18.88
C ASN A 139 -5.45 -9.31 18.55
N THR A 140 -5.29 -9.96 17.40
CA THR A 140 -4.03 -10.48 16.90
C THR A 140 -3.75 -9.97 15.49
N ALA A 141 -2.50 -10.07 15.05
CA ALA A 141 -2.11 -9.73 13.68
C ALA A 141 -2.90 -10.52 12.64
N ASP A 142 -3.11 -11.82 12.88
CA ASP A 142 -3.85 -12.71 11.97
C ASP A 142 -5.33 -12.32 11.86
N GLU A 143 -5.96 -11.94 12.97
CA GLU A 143 -7.34 -11.44 12.94
C GLU A 143 -7.47 -10.16 12.14
N VAL A 144 -6.52 -9.23 12.27
CA VAL A 144 -6.49 -7.98 11.49
C VAL A 144 -6.30 -8.27 10.01
N GLN A 145 -5.40 -9.19 9.65
CA GLN A 145 -5.21 -9.62 8.26
C GLN A 145 -6.46 -10.32 7.69
N ARG A 146 -7.14 -11.13 8.49
CA ARG A 146 -8.41 -11.72 8.06
C ARG A 146 -9.47 -10.65 7.76
N LEU A 147 -9.60 -9.63 8.61
CA LEU A 147 -10.51 -8.52 8.39
C LEU A 147 -10.15 -7.72 7.13
N LEU A 148 -8.86 -7.51 6.86
CA LEU A 148 -8.41 -6.90 5.61
C LEU A 148 -8.85 -7.72 4.39
N ARG A 149 -8.70 -9.05 4.45
CA ARG A 149 -9.17 -9.95 3.38
C ARG A 149 -10.68 -9.98 3.22
N ASP A 150 -11.44 -9.89 4.34
CA ASP A 150 -12.90 -9.76 4.28
C ASP A 150 -13.32 -8.47 3.56
N LEU A 151 -12.56 -7.39 3.73
CA LEU A 151 -12.78 -6.10 3.09
C LEU A 151 -12.35 -6.07 1.62
N THR A 152 -11.16 -6.59 1.31
CA THR A 152 -10.53 -6.46 -0.02
C THR A 152 -10.72 -7.67 -0.93
N GLY A 153 -11.27 -8.77 -0.40
CA GLY A 153 -11.45 -10.04 -1.09
C GLY A 153 -10.33 -11.04 -0.79
N GLN A 154 -10.59 -12.29 -1.18
CA GLN A 154 -9.66 -13.39 -0.94
C GLN A 154 -8.57 -13.43 -2.03
N VAL A 155 -7.34 -13.68 -1.60
CA VAL A 155 -6.23 -13.93 -2.51
C VAL A 155 -6.41 -15.32 -3.14
N GLN A 156 -6.31 -15.40 -4.46
CA GLN A 156 -6.32 -16.67 -5.17
C GLN A 156 -4.98 -17.40 -5.02
N MET A 157 -5.04 -18.73 -4.94
CA MET A 157 -3.85 -19.56 -4.95
C MET A 157 -3.24 -19.51 -6.36
N ASN A 158 -2.01 -19.07 -6.46
CA ASN A 158 -1.26 -19.09 -7.70
C ASN A 158 -0.77 -20.50 -8.05
N ALA A 159 -0.47 -20.74 -9.34
CA ALA A 159 0.16 -21.97 -9.78
C ALA A 159 1.58 -22.10 -9.17
N LEU A 160 2.00 -23.33 -8.86
CA LEU A 160 3.27 -23.58 -8.16
C LEU A 160 4.49 -22.97 -8.87
N TRP A 161 4.51 -23.00 -10.21
CA TRP A 161 5.62 -22.47 -11.01
C TRP A 161 5.80 -20.95 -10.85
N THR A 162 4.77 -20.19 -10.44
CA THR A 162 4.88 -18.75 -10.22
C THR A 162 5.76 -18.39 -9.01
N TYR A 163 6.05 -19.36 -8.14
CA TYR A 163 6.96 -19.22 -7.00
C TYR A 163 8.37 -19.74 -7.31
N GLY A 164 8.63 -20.16 -8.56
CA GLY A 164 9.90 -20.68 -8.99
C GLY A 164 10.88 -19.60 -9.45
N PHE A 165 11.88 -20.03 -10.20
CA PHE A 165 12.93 -19.13 -10.70
C PHE A 165 12.55 -18.51 -12.04
N PHE A 166 12.56 -17.17 -12.07
CA PHE A 166 12.37 -16.36 -13.27
C PHE A 166 13.70 -15.71 -13.67
N GLN A 167 14.22 -16.08 -14.83
CA GLN A 167 15.36 -15.40 -15.42
C GLN A 167 14.91 -14.06 -16.00
N SER A 168 15.51 -12.97 -15.55
CA SER A 168 15.29 -11.64 -16.07
C SER A 168 16.62 -10.96 -16.39
N LYS A 169 16.58 -10.11 -17.38
CA LYS A 169 17.68 -9.27 -17.83
C LYS A 169 17.06 -7.98 -18.36
N GLU A 170 17.81 -6.88 -18.39
CA GLU A 170 17.32 -5.60 -18.91
C GLU A 170 16.60 -5.77 -20.24
N ARG A 171 17.18 -6.53 -21.16
CA ARG A 171 16.55 -6.92 -22.44
C ARG A 171 17.24 -8.10 -23.08
N TYR A 172 16.49 -8.83 -23.89
CA TYR A 172 16.98 -9.71 -24.93
C TYR A 172 16.75 -9.04 -26.28
N GLN A 173 17.77 -9.03 -27.15
CA GLN A 173 17.72 -8.25 -28.39
C GLN A 173 17.00 -8.97 -29.52
N SER A 174 16.83 -10.30 -29.43
CA SER A 174 16.09 -11.11 -30.41
C SER A 174 15.44 -12.32 -29.76
N GLN A 175 14.50 -12.91 -30.50
CA GLN A 175 13.87 -14.17 -30.13
C GLN A 175 14.91 -15.30 -29.99
N GLU A 176 15.91 -15.34 -30.87
CA GLU A 176 16.98 -16.34 -30.83
C GLU A 176 17.81 -16.23 -29.55
N GLU A 177 18.15 -15.01 -29.13
CA GLU A 177 18.88 -14.79 -27.87
C GLU A 177 18.07 -15.30 -26.68
N LEU A 178 16.80 -14.91 -26.58
CA LEU A 178 15.93 -15.33 -25.49
C LEU A 178 15.78 -16.85 -25.43
N LEU A 179 15.46 -17.49 -26.57
CA LEU A 179 15.34 -18.93 -26.66
C LEU A 179 16.67 -19.65 -26.39
N GLY A 180 17.80 -19.05 -26.81
CA GLY A 180 19.14 -19.56 -26.53
C GLY A 180 19.42 -19.64 -25.04
N VAL A 181 19.02 -18.63 -24.28
CA VAL A 181 19.12 -18.62 -22.80
C VAL A 181 18.29 -19.74 -22.18
N VAL A 182 17.02 -19.91 -22.58
CA VAL A 182 16.18 -21.01 -22.09
C VAL A 182 16.79 -22.37 -22.40
N LYS A 183 17.27 -22.58 -23.63
CA LYS A 183 17.93 -23.82 -24.04
C LYS A 183 19.15 -24.10 -23.16
N LYS A 184 19.96 -23.07 -22.88
CA LYS A 184 21.17 -23.18 -22.06
C LYS A 184 20.85 -23.62 -20.62
N TYR A 185 19.81 -23.07 -20.00
CA TYR A 185 19.32 -23.51 -18.69
C TYR A 185 18.93 -24.99 -18.71
N ARG A 186 18.20 -25.45 -19.76
CA ARG A 186 17.80 -26.85 -19.93
C ARG A 186 19.01 -27.79 -20.14
N GLU A 187 19.97 -27.40 -20.98
CA GLU A 187 21.20 -28.15 -21.18
C GLU A 187 22.00 -28.36 -19.89
N LEU A 188 22.13 -27.29 -19.10
CA LEU A 188 22.83 -27.31 -17.83
C LEU A 188 22.03 -27.96 -16.70
N ARG A 189 20.78 -28.35 -16.95
CA ARG A 189 19.85 -28.90 -15.96
C ARG A 189 19.62 -27.95 -14.76
N VAL A 190 19.71 -26.65 -14.99
CA VAL A 190 19.37 -25.62 -13.99
C VAL A 190 17.87 -25.39 -14.05
N PRO A 191 17.15 -25.46 -12.94
CA PRO A 191 15.71 -25.17 -12.90
C PRO A 191 15.39 -23.76 -13.42
N LEU A 192 14.35 -23.67 -14.23
CA LEU A 192 13.83 -22.41 -14.77
C LEU A 192 12.32 -22.55 -14.97
N ASP A 193 11.55 -21.66 -14.36
CA ASP A 193 10.09 -21.66 -14.41
C ASP A 193 9.55 -20.59 -15.36
N GLY A 194 10.26 -19.48 -15.50
CA GLY A 194 9.89 -18.41 -16.43
C GLY A 194 11.08 -17.62 -16.92
N ILE A 195 10.88 -16.88 -18.01
CA ILE A 195 11.82 -15.90 -18.53
C ILE A 195 11.06 -14.62 -18.84
N VAL A 196 11.67 -13.47 -18.53
CA VAL A 196 11.07 -12.15 -18.72
C VAL A 196 11.72 -11.48 -19.91
N GLN A 197 10.92 -11.14 -20.92
CA GLN A 197 11.29 -10.18 -21.95
C GLN A 197 10.89 -8.80 -21.43
N ASP A 198 11.89 -7.99 -21.06
CA ASP A 198 11.69 -6.70 -20.40
C ASP A 198 11.89 -5.54 -21.40
N TRP A 199 12.78 -4.64 -21.11
CA TRP A 199 13.05 -3.39 -21.82
C TRP A 199 13.26 -3.58 -23.33
N GLN A 200 12.69 -2.63 -24.09
CA GLN A 200 12.79 -2.55 -25.55
C GLN A 200 12.33 -3.80 -26.33
N TYR A 201 11.35 -4.55 -25.82
CA TYR A 201 10.69 -5.61 -26.62
C TYR A 201 10.03 -5.07 -27.90
N TRP A 202 9.78 -3.76 -27.94
CA TRP A 202 9.26 -3.01 -29.10
C TRP A 202 10.34 -2.62 -30.14
N GLY A 203 11.61 -3.03 -29.96
CA GLY A 203 12.75 -2.64 -30.77
C GLY A 203 13.38 -1.30 -30.36
N THR A 204 14.21 -0.74 -31.23
CA THR A 204 14.99 0.47 -30.96
C THR A 204 14.30 1.77 -31.39
N ASP A 205 13.13 1.69 -32.02
CA ASP A 205 12.35 2.88 -32.43
C ASP A 205 11.68 3.51 -31.22
N ASN A 206 12.16 4.70 -30.82
CA ASN A 206 11.62 5.43 -29.67
C ASN A 206 10.14 5.86 -29.84
N ASN A 207 9.63 5.93 -31.06
CA ASN A 207 8.22 6.22 -31.29
C ASN A 207 7.30 5.03 -30.93
N LYS A 208 7.89 3.84 -30.77
CA LYS A 208 7.20 2.62 -30.35
C LYS A 208 7.31 2.32 -28.86
N TRP A 209 7.74 3.26 -28.06
CA TRP A 209 7.90 3.08 -26.62
C TRP A 209 6.63 2.48 -25.97
N ASN A 210 6.81 1.37 -25.26
CA ASN A 210 5.71 0.59 -24.67
C ASN A 210 4.61 0.15 -25.66
N ALA A 211 4.93 -0.01 -26.93
CA ALA A 211 3.99 -0.59 -27.88
C ALA A 211 3.56 -1.98 -27.42
N VAL A 212 2.25 -2.30 -27.58
CA VAL A 212 1.68 -3.62 -27.24
C VAL A 212 1.99 -4.61 -28.36
N LYS A 213 3.23 -4.62 -28.85
CA LYS A 213 3.68 -5.44 -29.99
C LYS A 213 5.19 -5.67 -29.89
N PHE A 214 5.61 -6.90 -30.06
CA PHE A 214 7.02 -7.24 -30.21
C PHE A 214 7.53 -6.79 -31.57
N ASP A 215 8.79 -6.38 -31.64
CA ASP A 215 9.44 -6.03 -32.90
C ASP A 215 9.86 -7.30 -33.65
N ASN A 216 10.35 -8.34 -32.93
CA ASN A 216 10.69 -9.68 -33.42
C ASN A 216 10.46 -10.74 -32.35
#